data_6c5b40d182cf05a7135a9e6ec9a8d90d
#
_entry.id   6c5b40d182cf05a7135a9e6ec9a8d90d
#
_cell.length_a   1.000
_cell.length_b   1.000
_cell.length_c   1.000
_cell.angle_alpha   90.00
_cell.angle_beta   90.00
_cell.angle_gamma   90.00
#
_symmetry.space_group_name_H-M   'P 1'
#
loop_
_entity.id
_entity.type
_entity.pdbx_description
1 polymer ?
#
loop_
_entity_poly.entity_id
_entity_poly.type
_entity_poly.pdbx_seq_one_letter_code
_entity_poly.pdbx_strand_id
1 'polypeptide(L)'
;VYSLNYGYVNGITTEDGEPQGAFIVGLETPVEHFTGHKIAIIHRNNPCEEKWVIAPDNTPYNKQQIEEMVYFVEQFYESSVEMLNEEMWDAYDQDENKLGYEVPRSMAKSLDDGVYHIAVVIYTRREDGCVLTTQRSRNKTYPLKWEVTGGSLLAGETPAQGACRELREETGIDVDE
;
A
#
# COMPACT_ATOMS: atom_id res chain seq x y z
N VAL A 1 -17.32 -20.07 -3.84
CA VAL A 1 -16.65 -19.61 -2.61
C VAL A 1 -16.05 -18.24 -2.95
N TYR A 2 -16.41 -17.21 -2.20
CA TYR A 2 -15.82 -15.88 -2.38
C TYR A 2 -14.36 -15.92 -1.96
N SER A 3 -13.50 -15.24 -2.71
CA SER A 3 -12.04 -15.20 -2.46
C SER A 3 -11.64 -14.25 -1.33
N LEU A 4 -12.59 -13.40 -0.86
CA LEU A 4 -12.41 -12.47 0.24
C LEU A 4 -13.51 -12.62 1.29
N ASN A 5 -13.18 -12.31 2.53
CA ASN A 5 -14.18 -12.08 3.56
C ASN A 5 -14.96 -10.79 3.27
N TYR A 6 -16.26 -10.84 3.44
CA TYR A 6 -17.15 -9.69 3.33
C TYR A 6 -18.10 -9.67 4.51
N GLY A 7 -18.38 -8.50 5.06
CA GLY A 7 -19.26 -8.32 6.18
C GLY A 7 -19.76 -6.89 6.32
N TYR A 8 -20.28 -6.58 7.48
CA TYR A 8 -20.83 -5.28 7.81
C TYR A 8 -20.11 -4.65 8.99
N VAL A 9 -19.91 -3.33 8.91
CA VAL A 9 -19.26 -2.57 9.97
C VAL A 9 -20.26 -2.32 11.11
N ASN A 10 -19.90 -2.77 12.31
CA ASN A 10 -20.78 -2.67 13.46
C ASN A 10 -21.10 -1.21 13.81
N GLY A 11 -22.39 -0.88 13.93
CA GLY A 11 -22.87 0.44 14.33
C GLY A 11 -22.74 1.54 13.27
N ILE A 12 -22.37 1.20 12.04
CA ILE A 12 -22.30 2.14 10.91
C ILE A 12 -23.36 1.77 9.87
N THR A 13 -24.12 2.77 9.45
CA THR A 13 -25.11 2.67 8.37
C THR A 13 -24.81 3.67 7.28
N THR A 14 -25.19 3.33 6.07
CA THR A 14 -25.18 4.23 4.89
C THR A 14 -26.37 5.21 4.96
N GLU A 15 -26.42 6.18 4.03
CA GLU A 15 -27.48 7.20 4.01
C GLU A 15 -28.89 6.64 3.81
N ASP A 16 -29.01 5.48 3.16
CA ASP A 16 -30.27 4.74 2.96
C ASP A 16 -30.67 3.88 4.17
N GLY A 17 -29.86 3.89 5.24
CA GLY A 17 -30.12 3.17 6.48
C GLY A 17 -29.68 1.70 6.50
N GLU A 18 -29.09 1.21 5.41
CA GLU A 18 -28.51 -0.14 5.35
C GLU A 18 -27.17 -0.22 6.08
N PRO A 19 -26.77 -1.38 6.61
CA PRO A 19 -25.45 -1.54 7.23
C PRO A 19 -24.31 -1.28 6.25
N GLN A 20 -23.28 -0.56 6.69
CA GLN A 20 -22.09 -0.30 5.89
C GLN A 20 -21.34 -1.60 5.55
N GLY A 21 -21.32 -1.96 4.27
CA GLY A 21 -20.60 -3.13 3.78
C GLY A 21 -19.09 -2.93 3.71
N ALA A 22 -18.33 -3.98 4.02
CA ALA A 22 -16.88 -3.96 3.96
C ALA A 22 -16.28 -5.26 3.45
N PHE A 23 -15.25 -5.15 2.60
CA PHE A 23 -14.33 -6.24 2.27
C PHE A 23 -13.21 -6.30 3.30
N ILE A 24 -12.81 -7.51 3.70
CA ILE A 24 -11.66 -7.74 4.57
C ILE A 24 -10.56 -8.40 3.72
N VAL A 25 -9.45 -7.71 3.58
CA VAL A 25 -8.27 -8.18 2.86
C VAL A 25 -7.20 -8.72 3.81
N GLY A 26 -6.28 -9.55 3.31
CA GLY A 26 -5.16 -10.08 4.10
C GLY A 26 -5.49 -11.29 4.98
N LEU A 27 -6.70 -11.85 4.90
CA LEU A 27 -7.07 -13.08 5.59
C LEU A 27 -7.38 -14.19 4.58
N GLU A 28 -6.72 -15.33 4.74
CA GLU A 28 -6.92 -16.51 3.88
C GLU A 28 -8.08 -17.41 4.36
N THR A 29 -8.56 -17.22 5.59
CA THR A 29 -9.60 -18.04 6.19
C THR A 29 -10.85 -17.22 6.50
N PRO A 30 -12.05 -17.79 6.41
CA PRO A 30 -13.29 -17.14 6.84
C PRO A 30 -13.25 -16.80 8.34
N VAL A 31 -13.76 -15.61 8.68
CA VAL A 31 -13.88 -15.12 10.07
C VAL A 31 -15.31 -14.66 10.35
N GLU A 32 -15.76 -14.83 11.59
CA GLU A 32 -17.08 -14.32 12.04
C GLU A 32 -17.00 -12.87 12.51
N HIS A 33 -15.85 -12.49 13.08
CA HIS A 33 -15.58 -11.13 13.56
C HIS A 33 -14.15 -10.75 13.19
N PHE A 34 -13.96 -9.49 12.84
CA PHE A 34 -12.65 -8.94 12.52
C PHE A 34 -12.53 -7.50 13.01
N THR A 35 -11.36 -7.15 13.52
CA THR A 35 -10.98 -5.78 13.84
C THR A 35 -9.75 -5.42 13.03
N GLY A 36 -9.78 -4.28 12.35
CA GLY A 36 -8.69 -3.80 11.51
C GLY A 36 -8.88 -2.34 11.12
N HIS A 37 -8.04 -1.85 10.23
CA HIS A 37 -8.05 -0.47 9.76
C HIS A 37 -8.75 -0.34 8.41
N LYS A 38 -9.53 0.72 8.26
CA LYS A 38 -10.07 1.12 6.96
C LYS A 38 -8.94 1.73 6.12
N ILE A 39 -8.56 1.03 5.05
CA ILE A 39 -7.44 1.40 4.18
C ILE A 39 -7.88 1.99 2.84
N ALA A 40 -9.10 1.68 2.40
CA ALA A 40 -9.65 2.22 1.16
C ALA A 40 -11.18 2.30 1.20
N ILE A 41 -11.73 3.08 0.27
CA ILE A 41 -13.16 3.13 -0.05
C ILE A 41 -13.31 2.74 -1.52
N ILE A 42 -14.29 1.89 -1.80
CA ILE A 42 -14.73 1.58 -3.15
C ILE A 42 -15.98 2.41 -3.40
N HIS A 43 -15.85 3.42 -4.25
CA HIS A 43 -16.94 4.27 -4.70
C HIS A 43 -17.63 3.57 -5.86
N ARG A 44 -18.95 3.51 -5.82
CA ARG A 44 -19.83 3.11 -6.93
C ARG A 44 -20.62 4.32 -7.39
N ASN A 45 -21.25 4.22 -8.57
CA ASN A 45 -22.11 5.30 -9.09
C ASN A 45 -23.25 5.70 -8.15
N ASN A 46 -23.64 4.82 -7.24
CA ASN A 46 -24.55 5.12 -6.14
C ASN A 46 -23.78 5.27 -4.83
N PRO A 47 -23.70 6.46 -4.21
CA PRO A 47 -22.97 6.67 -2.95
C PRO A 47 -23.44 5.76 -1.80
N CYS A 48 -24.73 5.37 -1.77
CA CYS A 48 -25.25 4.43 -0.78
C CYS A 48 -24.69 3.00 -0.92
N GLU A 49 -24.03 2.70 -2.04
CA GLU A 49 -23.41 1.40 -2.30
C GLU A 49 -21.90 1.38 -2.08
N GLU A 50 -21.33 2.42 -1.50
CA GLU A 50 -19.90 2.44 -1.15
C GLU A 50 -19.54 1.26 -0.27
N LYS A 51 -18.36 0.69 -0.50
CA LYS A 51 -17.80 -0.39 0.32
C LYS A 51 -16.48 0.03 0.92
N TRP A 52 -16.29 -0.30 2.20
CA TRP A 52 -15.00 -0.09 2.84
C TRP A 52 -14.09 -1.29 2.58
N VAL A 53 -12.78 -1.03 2.58
CA VAL A 53 -11.76 -2.08 2.57
C VAL A 53 -11.04 -2.02 3.91
N ILE A 54 -11.07 -3.12 4.63
CA ILE A 54 -10.48 -3.27 5.97
C ILE A 54 -9.32 -4.25 5.88
N ALA A 55 -8.18 -3.90 6.46
CA ALA A 55 -7.00 -4.74 6.54
C ALA A 55 -6.51 -4.91 7.99
N PRO A 56 -5.72 -5.96 8.28
CA PRO A 56 -4.93 -6.04 9.51
C PRO A 56 -3.96 -4.87 9.60
N ASP A 57 -3.49 -4.60 10.82
CA ASP A 57 -2.47 -3.59 11.07
C ASP A 57 -1.20 -3.86 10.25
N ASN A 58 -0.58 -2.78 9.78
CA ASN A 58 0.73 -2.80 9.10
C ASN A 58 0.84 -3.64 7.83
N THR A 59 -0.26 -3.91 7.14
CA THR A 59 -0.19 -4.54 5.82
C THR A 59 -0.32 -3.48 4.73
N PRO A 60 0.77 -3.10 4.03
CA PRO A 60 0.71 -2.11 2.97
C PRO A 60 0.05 -2.71 1.73
N TYR A 61 -1.09 -2.17 1.34
CA TYR A 61 -1.74 -2.45 0.06
C TYR A 61 -1.69 -1.21 -0.81
N ASN A 62 -1.40 -1.40 -2.10
CA ASN A 62 -1.58 -0.35 -3.09
C ASN A 62 -2.95 -0.49 -3.78
N LYS A 63 -3.35 0.56 -4.50
CA LYS A 63 -4.62 0.64 -5.21
C LYS A 63 -4.85 -0.56 -6.14
N GLN A 64 -3.84 -0.90 -6.96
CA GLN A 64 -3.94 -2.00 -7.93
C GLN A 64 -4.19 -3.35 -7.24
N GLN A 65 -3.53 -3.61 -6.11
CA GLN A 65 -3.75 -4.84 -5.33
C GLN A 65 -5.19 -4.93 -4.81
N ILE A 66 -5.74 -3.82 -4.31
CA ILE A 66 -7.13 -3.78 -3.87
C ILE A 66 -8.07 -4.01 -5.05
N GLU A 67 -7.88 -3.33 -6.17
CA GLU A 67 -8.69 -3.50 -7.38
C GLU A 67 -8.69 -4.96 -7.86
N GLU A 68 -7.53 -5.63 -7.90
CA GLU A 68 -7.41 -7.04 -8.26
C GLU A 68 -8.16 -7.96 -7.29
N MET A 69 -8.04 -7.71 -5.98
CA MET A 69 -8.69 -8.52 -4.95
C MET A 69 -10.23 -8.43 -5.00
N VAL A 70 -10.78 -7.25 -5.26
CA VAL A 70 -12.23 -7.03 -5.28
C VAL A 70 -12.86 -7.23 -6.66
N TYR A 71 -12.04 -7.41 -7.70
CA TYR A 71 -12.47 -7.51 -9.10
C TYR A 71 -13.59 -8.53 -9.33
N PHE A 72 -13.59 -9.65 -8.61
CA PHE A 72 -14.61 -10.71 -8.77
C PHE A 72 -16.05 -10.22 -8.49
N VAL A 73 -16.22 -9.12 -7.75
CA VAL A 73 -17.51 -8.45 -7.51
C VAL A 73 -17.58 -7.15 -8.31
N GLU A 74 -16.54 -6.32 -8.23
CA GLU A 74 -16.57 -4.95 -8.75
C GLU A 74 -16.59 -4.87 -10.28
N GLN A 75 -16.19 -5.93 -11.00
CA GLN A 75 -16.32 -6.00 -12.47
C GLN A 75 -17.74 -5.81 -13.01
N PHE A 76 -18.77 -5.96 -12.14
CA PHE A 76 -20.19 -5.78 -12.51
C PHE A 76 -20.71 -4.37 -12.24
N TYR A 77 -19.86 -3.49 -11.71
CA TYR A 77 -20.20 -2.11 -11.33
C TYR A 77 -19.20 -1.14 -11.96
N GLU A 78 -19.68 0.07 -12.24
CA GLU A 78 -18.77 1.19 -12.45
C GLU A 78 -18.29 1.66 -11.08
N SER A 79 -17.09 1.26 -10.72
CA SER A 79 -16.52 1.54 -9.41
C SER A 79 -15.08 2.06 -9.52
N SER A 80 -14.64 2.76 -8.49
CA SER A 80 -13.26 3.25 -8.33
C SER A 80 -12.81 3.07 -6.90
N VAL A 81 -11.51 2.80 -6.71
CA VAL A 81 -10.91 2.65 -5.38
C VAL A 81 -10.19 3.94 -5.00
N GLU A 82 -10.54 4.48 -3.83
CA GLU A 82 -9.84 5.58 -3.15
C GLU A 82 -9.05 5.00 -1.97
N MET A 83 -7.72 5.16 -1.99
CA MET A 83 -6.87 4.77 -0.87
C MET A 83 -6.88 5.84 0.21
N LEU A 84 -7.08 5.44 1.48
CA LEU A 84 -7.14 6.39 2.61
C LEU A 84 -5.75 6.66 3.22
N ASN A 85 -4.81 5.74 3.03
CA ASN A 85 -3.44 5.84 3.52
C ASN A 85 -2.48 5.54 2.37
N GLU A 86 -2.63 6.25 1.25
CA GLU A 86 -1.73 6.10 0.13
C GLU A 86 -0.38 6.75 0.45
N GLU A 87 0.71 6.03 0.21
CA GLU A 87 2.05 6.63 0.29
C GLU A 87 2.17 7.76 -0.72
N MET A 88 2.53 8.93 -0.24
CA MET A 88 2.82 10.10 -1.06
C MET A 88 4.32 10.27 -1.19
N TRP A 89 4.79 10.65 -2.34
CA TRP A 89 6.18 10.91 -2.66
C TRP A 89 6.36 12.36 -3.09
N ASP A 90 7.45 12.99 -2.66
CA ASP A 90 7.85 14.26 -3.27
C ASP A 90 8.19 14.04 -4.76
N ALA A 91 7.69 14.93 -5.62
CA ALA A 91 8.05 14.95 -7.03
C ALA A 91 9.39 15.69 -7.23
N TYR A 92 10.24 15.14 -8.08
CA TYR A 92 11.57 15.68 -8.41
C TYR A 92 11.74 15.83 -9.92
N ASP A 93 12.61 16.75 -10.33
CA ASP A 93 13.14 16.82 -11.69
C ASP A 93 14.34 15.87 -11.89
N GLN A 94 14.90 15.86 -13.11
CA GLN A 94 16.07 15.03 -13.45
C GLN A 94 17.35 15.41 -12.70
N ASP A 95 17.41 16.61 -12.14
CA ASP A 95 18.55 17.14 -11.38
C ASP A 95 18.34 17.00 -9.85
N GLU A 96 17.36 16.16 -9.44
CA GLU A 96 16.98 15.86 -8.05
C GLU A 96 16.47 17.09 -7.27
N ASN A 97 15.97 18.13 -7.96
CA ASN A 97 15.31 19.24 -7.29
C ASN A 97 13.83 18.91 -7.06
N LYS A 98 13.32 19.20 -5.84
CA LYS A 98 11.89 19.07 -5.54
C LYS A 98 11.06 20.02 -6.41
N LEU A 99 10.02 19.49 -7.03
CA LEU A 99 9.08 20.26 -7.86
C LEU A 99 8.02 20.99 -7.02
N GLY A 100 7.95 20.74 -5.70
CA GLY A 100 7.05 21.42 -4.78
C GLY A 100 5.64 20.86 -4.73
N TYR A 101 5.42 19.67 -5.25
CA TYR A 101 4.18 18.91 -5.11
C TYR A 101 4.46 17.42 -4.85
N GLU A 102 3.44 16.71 -4.40
CA GLU A 102 3.52 15.30 -4.08
C GLU A 102 2.76 14.48 -5.11
N VAL A 103 3.21 13.23 -5.32
CA VAL A 103 2.56 12.26 -6.20
C VAL A 103 2.24 10.99 -5.43
N PRO A 104 1.05 10.39 -5.62
CA PRO A 104 0.70 9.17 -4.94
C PRO A 104 1.44 7.96 -5.56
N ARG A 105 1.80 7.00 -4.73
CA ARG A 105 2.48 5.76 -5.15
C ARG A 105 1.74 4.99 -6.26
N SER A 106 0.41 5.06 -6.28
CA SER A 106 -0.40 4.44 -7.33
C SER A 106 -0.05 4.96 -8.74
N MET A 107 0.45 6.20 -8.84
CA MET A 107 0.89 6.81 -10.09
C MET A 107 2.33 6.49 -10.50
N ALA A 108 3.06 5.64 -9.76
CA ALA A 108 4.47 5.31 -10.04
C ALA A 108 4.77 4.91 -11.50
N LYS A 109 3.80 4.30 -12.20
CA LYS A 109 3.95 3.86 -13.60
C LYS A 109 3.44 4.87 -14.62
N SER A 110 2.85 5.96 -14.17
CA SER A 110 2.20 6.99 -14.98
C SER A 110 2.59 8.41 -14.59
N LEU A 111 3.79 8.56 -14.00
CA LEU A 111 4.35 9.89 -13.78
C LEU A 111 4.55 10.58 -15.12
N ASP A 112 4.35 11.89 -15.14
CA ASP A 112 4.58 12.72 -16.31
C ASP A 112 6.06 12.67 -16.75
N ASP A 113 6.32 12.90 -18.03
CA ASP A 113 7.69 12.95 -18.55
C ASP A 113 8.51 14.04 -17.82
N GLY A 114 9.67 13.65 -17.31
CA GLY A 114 10.54 14.53 -16.53
C GLY A 114 10.19 14.64 -15.04
N VAL A 115 9.21 13.89 -14.57
CA VAL A 115 8.89 13.78 -13.14
C VAL A 115 9.42 12.46 -12.58
N TYR A 116 10.13 12.53 -11.47
CA TYR A 116 10.78 11.41 -10.80
C TYR A 116 10.42 11.39 -9.33
N HIS A 117 10.62 10.24 -8.69
CA HIS A 117 10.67 10.10 -7.24
C HIS A 117 12.01 9.50 -6.82
N ILE A 118 12.42 9.71 -5.59
CA ILE A 118 13.68 9.15 -5.07
C ILE A 118 13.41 7.82 -4.39
N ALA A 119 14.27 6.85 -4.66
CA ALA A 119 14.34 5.58 -3.94
C ALA A 119 15.73 5.39 -3.35
N VAL A 120 15.80 4.72 -2.21
CA VAL A 120 17.04 4.37 -1.53
C VAL A 120 17.35 2.88 -1.69
N VAL A 121 18.63 2.56 -1.77
CA VAL A 121 19.14 1.18 -1.75
C VAL A 121 20.12 1.06 -0.59
N ILE A 122 19.91 0.09 0.29
CA ILE A 122 20.60 -0.02 1.56
C ILE A 122 21.45 -1.30 1.59
N TYR A 123 22.76 -1.11 1.77
CA TYR A 123 23.71 -2.22 1.92
C TYR A 123 24.07 -2.41 3.39
N THR A 124 23.31 -3.25 4.09
CA THR A 124 23.62 -3.63 5.46
C THR A 124 24.74 -4.67 5.46
N ARG A 125 25.90 -4.29 5.98
CA ARG A 125 27.12 -5.09 5.92
C ARG A 125 27.59 -5.49 7.31
N ARG A 126 27.89 -6.76 7.48
CA ARG A 126 28.52 -7.31 8.67
C ARG A 126 30.04 -7.13 8.63
N GLU A 127 30.75 -7.18 9.78
CA GLU A 127 32.20 -7.00 9.88
C GLU A 127 33.00 -7.98 9.03
N ASP A 128 32.50 -9.20 8.82
CA ASP A 128 33.12 -10.21 7.97
C ASP A 128 32.94 -9.96 6.47
N GLY A 129 32.28 -8.86 6.10
CA GLY A 129 32.04 -8.44 4.72
C GLY A 129 30.76 -8.98 4.09
N CYS A 130 30.00 -9.83 4.78
CA CYS A 130 28.72 -10.34 4.28
C CYS A 130 27.67 -9.20 4.19
N VAL A 131 26.86 -9.19 3.13
CA VAL A 131 25.76 -8.25 2.91
C VAL A 131 24.45 -8.95 3.22
N LEU A 132 23.55 -8.27 3.95
CA LEU A 132 22.20 -8.75 4.18
C LEU A 132 21.41 -8.68 2.87
N THR A 133 20.73 -9.77 2.57
CA THR A 133 19.77 -9.83 1.46
C THR A 133 18.47 -10.43 1.97
N THR A 134 17.35 -9.95 1.41
CA THR A 134 16.01 -10.45 1.67
C THR A 134 15.46 -11.15 0.43
N GLN A 135 14.52 -12.06 0.60
CA GLN A 135 13.84 -12.70 -0.53
C GLN A 135 12.47 -12.07 -0.73
N ARG A 136 12.21 -11.57 -1.93
CA ARG A 136 10.92 -10.98 -2.30
C ARG A 136 9.78 -11.98 -2.11
N SER A 137 8.67 -11.51 -1.59
CA SER A 137 7.47 -12.33 -1.45
C SER A 137 6.92 -12.77 -2.81
N ARG A 138 6.09 -13.81 -2.79
CA ARG A 138 5.45 -14.36 -4.00
C ARG A 138 4.50 -13.37 -4.69
N ASN A 139 4.01 -12.38 -3.95
CA ASN A 139 3.01 -11.41 -4.42
C ASN A 139 3.63 -10.08 -4.88
N LYS A 140 4.96 -9.94 -4.82
CA LYS A 140 5.67 -8.74 -5.30
C LYS A 140 6.13 -8.91 -6.76
N THR A 141 6.37 -7.82 -7.45
CA THR A 141 7.04 -7.80 -8.77
C THR A 141 8.39 -8.52 -8.67
N TYR A 142 8.74 -9.38 -9.63
CA TYR A 142 9.91 -10.28 -9.59
C TYR A 142 9.95 -11.18 -8.34
N PRO A 143 8.94 -12.06 -8.16
CA PRO A 143 8.80 -12.87 -6.96
C PRO A 143 10.00 -13.78 -6.72
N LEU A 144 10.29 -14.05 -5.44
CA LEU A 144 11.34 -14.96 -4.97
C LEU A 144 12.78 -14.58 -5.40
N LYS A 145 12.99 -13.41 -5.97
CA LYS A 145 14.35 -12.88 -6.22
C LYS A 145 14.96 -12.38 -4.90
N TRP A 146 16.28 -12.51 -4.81
CA TRP A 146 17.05 -11.93 -3.72
C TRP A 146 17.39 -10.48 -4.04
N GLU A 147 17.25 -9.63 -3.04
CA GLU A 147 17.52 -8.20 -3.14
C GLU A 147 18.15 -7.67 -1.85
N VAL A 148 18.83 -6.54 -1.94
CA VAL A 148 19.17 -5.73 -0.77
C VAL A 148 17.95 -4.91 -0.39
N THR A 149 17.89 -4.45 0.87
CA THR A 149 16.82 -3.59 1.36
C THR A 149 16.75 -2.29 0.57
N GLY A 150 15.57 -1.79 0.32
CA GLY A 150 15.38 -0.50 -0.34
C GLY A 150 13.92 -0.21 -0.62
N GLY A 151 13.62 1.07 -0.79
CA GLY A 151 12.26 1.54 -1.08
C GLY A 151 12.23 3.01 -1.46
N SER A 152 11.02 3.51 -1.68
CA SER A 152 10.80 4.91 -2.07
C SER A 152 10.76 5.81 -0.84
N LEU A 153 11.28 7.03 -0.97
CA LEU A 153 11.10 8.05 0.06
C LEU A 153 9.64 8.48 0.13
N LEU A 154 9.13 8.60 1.33
CA LEU A 154 7.86 9.26 1.56
C LEU A 154 8.01 10.79 1.42
N ALA A 155 6.92 11.47 1.13
CA ALA A 155 6.89 12.92 1.05
C ALA A 155 7.42 13.55 2.34
N GLY A 156 8.36 14.46 2.22
CA GLY A 156 9.03 15.14 3.33
C GLY A 156 10.22 14.41 3.93
N GLU A 157 10.45 13.14 3.62
CA GLU A 157 11.63 12.41 4.13
C GLU A 157 12.92 12.88 3.46
N THR A 158 14.00 12.87 4.23
CA THR A 158 15.37 12.87 3.70
C THR A 158 15.78 11.45 3.27
N PRO A 159 16.78 11.29 2.39
CA PRO A 159 17.29 9.96 2.03
C PRO A 159 17.75 9.12 3.24
N ALA A 160 18.31 9.75 4.28
CA ALA A 160 18.71 9.07 5.52
C ALA A 160 17.49 8.54 6.27
N GLN A 161 16.46 9.38 6.45
CA GLN A 161 15.20 8.99 7.12
C GLN A 161 14.52 7.84 6.39
N GLY A 162 14.36 7.93 5.08
CA GLY A 162 13.77 6.86 4.29
C GLY A 162 14.58 5.56 4.35
N ALA A 163 15.92 5.64 4.35
CA ALA A 163 16.77 4.47 4.49
C ALA A 163 16.61 3.80 5.86
N CYS A 164 16.59 4.57 6.95
CA CYS A 164 16.36 4.04 8.31
C CYS A 164 14.98 3.38 8.43
N ARG A 165 13.93 4.03 7.91
CA ARG A 165 12.57 3.50 7.91
C ARG A 165 12.47 2.18 7.13
N GLU A 166 12.93 2.14 5.88
CA GLU A 166 12.88 0.93 5.04
C GLU A 166 13.69 -0.23 5.66
N LEU A 167 14.86 0.06 6.21
CA LEU A 167 15.68 -0.96 6.89
C LEU A 167 14.93 -1.56 8.08
N ARG A 168 14.31 -0.73 8.90
CA ARG A 168 13.51 -1.17 10.04
C ARG A 168 12.28 -1.97 9.63
N GLU A 169 11.53 -1.48 8.62
CA GLU A 169 10.30 -2.14 8.15
C GLU A 169 10.57 -3.52 7.54
N GLU A 170 11.62 -3.64 6.70
CA GLU A 170 11.90 -4.88 5.99
C GLU A 170 12.72 -5.89 6.80
N THR A 171 13.54 -5.44 7.75
CA THR A 171 14.50 -6.31 8.44
C THR A 171 14.39 -6.29 9.97
N GLY A 172 13.71 -5.32 10.54
CA GLY A 172 13.65 -5.07 11.98
C GLY A 172 14.94 -4.48 12.58
N ILE A 173 15.93 -4.13 11.73
CA ILE A 173 17.17 -3.47 12.18
C ILE A 173 16.90 -1.98 12.37
N ASP A 174 17.20 -1.48 13.55
CA ASP A 174 17.06 -0.09 13.93
C ASP A 174 18.44 0.58 13.93
N VAL A 175 18.56 1.72 13.27
CA VAL A 175 19.78 2.52 13.21
C VAL A 175 19.42 3.99 13.35
N ASP A 176 20.33 4.77 13.93
CA ASP A 176 20.22 6.22 13.95
C ASP A 176 20.66 6.82 12.61
N GLU A 177 20.14 8.01 12.25
CA GLU A 177 20.52 8.77 11.05
C GLU A 177 22.00 9.17 11.02
#